data_2cfc7939ac65b869151fe9a1e47239ce
#
_entry.id   2cfc7939ac65b869151fe9a1e47239ce
#
_cell.length_a   1.000
_cell.length_b   1.000
_cell.length_c   1.000
_cell.angle_alpha   90.00
_cell.angle_beta   90.00
_cell.angle_gamma   90.00
#
_symmetry.space_group_name_H-M   'P 1'
#
loop_
_entity.id
_entity.type
_entity.pdbx_description
1 polymer ?
#
loop_
_entity_poly.entity_id
_entity_poly.type
_entity_poly.pdbx_seq_one_letter_code
_entity_poly.pdbx_strand_id
1 'polypeptide(L)' 'MPRLTISLLEGRSVEVKRKLAERLVNAVSETLEVPPTAVSIAFDGYKPENLVIGGVLACDKKMKEN' A
#
# COMPACT_ATOMS: atom_id res chain seq x y z
N MET A 1 -4.04 19.20 3.08
CA MET A 1 -3.82 17.96 3.80
C MET A 1 -3.63 16.80 2.84
N PRO A 2 -2.32 16.28 2.62
CA PRO A 2 -2.13 15.19 1.66
C PRO A 2 -2.75 13.88 2.16
N ARG A 3 -3.35 13.16 1.25
CA ARG A 3 -3.93 11.86 1.55
C ARG A 3 -3.56 10.88 0.44
N LEU A 4 -3.01 9.74 0.82
CA LEU A 4 -2.63 8.71 -0.12
C LEU A 4 -3.50 7.48 0.09
N THR A 5 -3.85 6.82 -1.00
CA THR A 5 -4.52 5.53 -0.95
C THR A 5 -3.68 4.54 -1.72
N ILE A 6 -3.35 3.42 -1.09
CA ILE A 6 -2.54 2.40 -1.71
C ILE A 6 -3.33 1.12 -1.77
N SER A 7 -3.56 0.65 -2.99
CA SER A 7 -4.25 -0.62 -3.20
C SER A 7 -3.20 -1.72 -3.36
N LEU A 8 -3.35 -2.79 -2.61
CA LEU A 8 -2.39 -3.88 -2.65
C LEU A 8 -3.05 -5.19 -2.27
N LEU A 9 -2.41 -6.29 -2.64
CA LEU A 9 -2.87 -7.60 -2.25
C LEU A 9 -2.68 -7.79 -0.75
N GLU A 10 -3.65 -8.46 -0.13
CA GLU A 10 -3.57 -8.80 1.28
C GLU A 10 -2.48 -9.84 1.50
N GLY A 11 -2.02 -9.91 2.73
CA GLY A 11 -1.04 -10.92 3.12
C GLY A 11 0.20 -10.36 3.79
N ARG A 12 0.41 -9.07 3.73
CA ARG A 12 1.57 -8.46 4.37
C ARG A 12 1.29 -8.20 5.83
N SER A 13 2.33 -8.32 6.64
CA SER A 13 2.20 -8.11 8.08
C SER A 13 1.98 -6.65 8.41
N VAL A 14 1.46 -6.42 9.61
CA VAL A 14 1.29 -5.06 10.11
C VAL A 14 2.63 -4.34 10.21
N GLU A 15 3.69 -5.08 10.55
CA GLU A 15 5.01 -4.48 10.66
C GLU A 15 5.52 -3.94 9.34
N VAL A 16 5.30 -4.69 8.27
CA VAL A 16 5.69 -4.23 6.94
C VAL A 16 4.90 -2.99 6.57
N LYS A 17 3.61 -2.97 6.88
CA LYS A 17 2.79 -1.80 6.60
C LYS A 17 3.24 -0.59 7.40
N ARG A 18 3.68 -0.79 8.65
CA ARG A 18 4.19 0.32 9.44
C ARG A 18 5.43 0.94 8.82
N LYS A 19 6.34 0.09 8.33
CA LYS A 19 7.54 0.59 7.69
C LYS A 19 7.22 1.35 6.42
N LEU A 20 6.29 0.82 5.63
CA LEU A 20 5.88 1.48 4.41
C LEU A 20 5.23 2.83 4.73
N ALA A 21 4.36 2.85 5.72
CA ALA A 21 3.69 4.09 6.11
C ALA A 21 4.71 5.14 6.54
N GLU A 22 5.69 4.74 7.34
CA GLU A 22 6.70 5.67 7.83
C GLU A 22 7.49 6.29 6.68
N ARG A 23 7.92 5.46 5.74
CA ARG A 23 8.70 5.93 4.61
C ARG A 23 7.89 6.84 3.69
N LEU A 24 6.63 6.49 3.47
CA LEU A 24 5.78 7.31 2.62
C LEU A 24 5.45 8.64 3.26
N VAL A 25 5.16 8.62 4.56
CA VAL A 25 4.89 9.88 5.27
C VAL A 25 6.11 10.78 5.22
N ASN A 26 7.30 10.24 5.43
CA ASN A 26 8.51 11.04 5.39
C ASN A 26 8.74 11.63 4.00
N ALA A 27 8.54 10.83 2.96
CA ALA A 27 8.75 11.31 1.59
C ALA A 27 7.78 12.45 1.26
N VAL A 28 6.51 12.29 1.61
CA VAL A 28 5.51 13.32 1.32
C VAL A 28 5.76 14.57 2.15
N SER A 29 6.04 14.35 3.43
CA SER A 29 6.27 15.46 4.35
C SER A 29 7.45 16.32 3.91
N GLU A 30 8.55 15.68 3.53
CA GLU A 30 9.74 16.40 3.13
C GLU A 30 9.55 17.10 1.79
N THR A 31 8.93 16.41 0.85
CA THR A 31 8.79 16.95 -0.50
C THR A 31 7.80 18.11 -0.55
N LEU A 32 6.68 17.97 0.16
CA LEU A 32 5.64 19.00 0.15
C LEU A 32 5.83 20.04 1.24
N GLU A 33 6.82 19.85 2.11
CA GLU A 33 7.12 20.76 3.22
C GLU A 33 5.91 20.93 4.13
N VAL A 34 5.32 19.79 4.50
CA VAL A 34 4.21 19.78 5.45
C VAL A 34 4.62 18.90 6.63
N PRO A 35 4.04 19.11 7.80
CA PRO A 35 4.38 18.24 8.95
C PRO A 35 3.91 16.82 8.72
N PRO A 36 4.63 15.84 9.25
CA PRO A 36 4.22 14.43 9.09
C PRO A 36 2.78 14.17 9.56
N THR A 37 2.34 14.91 10.57
CA THR A 37 0.98 14.73 11.10
C THR A 37 -0.10 15.17 10.13
N ALA A 38 0.26 15.89 9.06
CA ALA A 38 -0.71 16.31 8.05
C ALA A 38 -0.93 15.24 6.98
N VAL A 39 -0.09 14.19 6.95
CA VAL A 39 -0.15 13.18 5.89
C VAL A 39 -1.02 12.01 6.38
N SER A 40 -1.98 11.61 5.55
CA SER A 40 -2.83 10.47 5.83
C SER A 40 -2.63 9.40 4.77
N ILE A 41 -2.63 8.14 5.16
CA ILE A 41 -2.48 7.03 4.23
C ILE A 41 -3.53 5.98 4.55
N ALA A 42 -4.23 5.53 3.53
CA ALA A 42 -5.15 4.41 3.65
C ALA A 42 -4.63 3.26 2.81
N PHE A 43 -4.60 2.08 3.39
CA PHE A 43 -4.26 0.86 2.65
C PHE A 43 -5.57 0.17 2.29
N ASP A 44 -5.74 -0.07 1.00
CA ASP A 44 -6.92 -0.76 0.49
C ASP A 44 -6.46 -2.14 0.02
N GLY A 45 -6.69 -3.15 0.85
CA GLY A 45 -6.23 -4.50 0.54
C GLY A 45 -7.29 -5.31 -0.16
N TYR A 46 -6.90 -6.08 -1.15
CA TYR A 46 -7.83 -7.03 -1.73
C TYR A 46 -7.26 -8.44 -1.69
N LYS A 47 -8.20 -9.37 -1.64
CA LYS A 47 -7.86 -10.78 -1.69
C LYS A 47 -7.46 -11.16 -3.11
N PRO A 48 -6.59 -12.14 -3.26
CA PRO A 48 -6.18 -12.57 -4.61
C PRO A 48 -7.35 -12.99 -5.50
N GLU A 49 -8.46 -13.42 -4.90
CA GLU A 49 -9.65 -13.79 -5.66
C GLU A 49 -10.40 -12.58 -6.20
N ASN A 50 -10.03 -11.38 -5.76
CA ASN A 50 -10.69 -10.14 -6.18
C ASN A 50 -9.83 -9.31 -7.12
N LEU A 51 -8.73 -9.84 -7.60
CA LEU A 51 -7.82 -9.12 -8.49
C LEU A 51 -7.58 -9.92 -9.74
N VAL A 52 -7.85 -9.30 -10.89
CA VAL A 52 -7.61 -9.90 -12.20
C VAL A 52 -6.47 -9.15 -12.87
N ILE A 53 -5.47 -9.88 -13.32
CA ILE A 53 -4.34 -9.30 -14.04
C ILE A 53 -4.18 -10.08 -15.33
N GLY A 54 -4.26 -9.40 -16.46
CA GLY A 54 -4.12 -10.05 -17.76
C GLY A 54 -5.19 -11.10 -18.01
N GLY A 55 -6.38 -10.90 -17.45
CA GLY A 55 -7.48 -11.82 -17.62
C GLY A 55 -7.46 -13.02 -16.71
N VAL A 56 -6.53 -13.07 -15.74
CA VAL A 56 -6.38 -14.21 -14.83
C VAL A 56 -6.47 -13.71 -13.40
N LEU A 57 -7.24 -14.42 -12.58
CA LEU A 57 -7.32 -14.10 -11.16
C LEU A 57 -5.96 -14.31 -10.51
N ALA A 58 -5.60 -13.40 -9.60
CA ALA A 58 -4.32 -13.51 -8.92
C ALA A 58 -4.21 -14.80 -8.13
N CYS A 59 -5.32 -15.32 -7.60
CA CYS A 59 -5.29 -16.58 -6.86
C CYS A 59 -4.99 -17.78 -7.74
N ASP A 60 -5.16 -17.63 -9.05
CA ASP A 60 -4.87 -18.71 -10.00
C ASP A 60 -3.46 -18.64 -10.55
N LYS A 61 -2.73 -17.60 -10.21
CA LYS A 61 -1.35 -17.44 -10.63
C LYS A 61 -0.43 -17.85 -9.48
N LYS A 62 0.70 -18.46 -9.83
CA LYS A 62 1.73 -18.66 -8.85
C LYS A 62 2.51 -17.38 -8.72
N MET A 63 2.12 -16.56 -7.79
CA MET A 63 2.78 -15.29 -7.56
C MET A 63 3.87 -15.49 -6.52
N LYS A 64 5.04 -14.97 -6.83
CA LYS A 64 6.12 -14.99 -5.86
C LYS A 64 5.97 -13.82 -4.93
N GLU A 65 6.11 -14.10 -3.66
CA GLU A 65 6.15 -13.06 -2.65
C GLU A 65 7.50 -12.37 -2.71
N ASN A 66 7.46 -11.07 -2.65
CA ASN A 66 8.70 -10.30 -2.59
C ASN A 66 8.87 -9.70 -1.23
#